data_818b7110de1cf304137164e4e538161d
#
_entry.id   818b7110de1cf304137164e4e538161d
#
_cell.length_a   1.000
_cell.length_b   1.000
_cell.length_c   1.000
_cell.angle_alpha   90.00
_cell.angle_beta   90.00
_cell.angle_gamma   90.00
#
_symmetry.space_group_name_H-M   'P 1'
#
loop_
_entity.id
_entity.type
_entity.pdbx_description
1 polymer ?
#
loop_
_entity_poly.entity_id
_entity_poly.type
_entity_poly.pdbx_seq_one_letter_code
_entity_poly.pdbx_strand_id
1 'polypeptide(L)'
;KTFFANEVIVAAGTYNTQKLLHKMKDSGVLPLLSDQLGELSRTNSEALTGALMKNTDIDFSQGSAITSSFFPDEHTHIEPVRYGKGSNLMGLLQTIMTDGSSSKLRRKQWWKAFFANPYLLKRILDVRKWSERTVIALTMQNVDSYISVKPKRSWFGWHLTSTNDPD
;
A
#
# COMPACT_ATOMS: atom_id res chain seq x y z
N LYS A 1 32.85 8.37 -4.34
CA LYS A 1 33.65 8.19 -3.11
C LYS A 1 33.54 6.73 -2.72
N THR A 2 34.66 6.11 -2.35
CA THR A 2 34.71 4.75 -1.83
C THR A 2 34.97 4.82 -0.33
N PHE A 3 34.27 4.01 0.45
CA PHE A 3 34.47 3.86 1.88
C PHE A 3 34.88 2.42 2.18
N PHE A 4 35.74 2.24 3.15
CA PHE A 4 36.16 0.94 3.65
C PHE A 4 35.62 0.73 5.05
N ALA A 5 35.05 -0.44 5.30
CA ALA A 5 34.51 -0.81 6.61
C ALA A 5 34.69 -2.31 6.85
N ASN A 6 34.80 -2.73 8.09
CA ASN A 6 34.85 -4.14 8.45
C ASN A 6 33.48 -4.83 8.25
N GLU A 7 32.41 -4.08 8.47
CA GLU A 7 31.03 -4.56 8.31
C GLU A 7 30.18 -3.49 7.66
N VAL A 8 29.15 -3.91 6.93
CA VAL A 8 28.20 -3.02 6.26
C VAL A 8 26.77 -3.44 6.61
N ILE A 9 26.00 -2.51 7.15
CA ILE A 9 24.58 -2.71 7.43
C ILE A 9 23.75 -2.08 6.29
N VAL A 10 22.97 -2.91 5.62
CA VAL A 10 22.08 -2.45 4.54
C VAL A 10 20.68 -2.22 5.11
N ALA A 11 20.31 -0.96 5.30
CA ALA A 11 19.05 -0.53 5.91
C ALA A 11 18.35 0.55 5.06
N ALA A 12 18.16 0.29 3.76
CA ALA A 12 17.63 1.26 2.80
C ALA A 12 16.11 1.15 2.59
N GLY A 13 15.38 0.61 3.57
CA GLY A 13 13.96 0.30 3.47
C GLY A 13 13.70 -0.99 2.67
N THR A 14 12.56 -1.62 2.88
CA THR A 14 12.26 -2.97 2.34
C THR A 14 12.45 -3.05 0.83
N TYR A 15 11.86 -2.14 0.07
CA TYR A 15 11.96 -2.15 -1.39
C TYR A 15 13.38 -1.87 -1.90
N ASN A 16 14.03 -0.82 -1.38
CA ASN A 16 15.35 -0.43 -1.88
C ASN A 16 16.44 -1.38 -1.42
N THR A 17 16.34 -1.96 -0.23
CA THR A 17 17.25 -3.01 0.24
C THR A 17 17.19 -4.23 -0.68
N GLN A 18 16.00 -4.74 -0.96
CA GLN A 18 15.82 -5.87 -1.88
C GLN A 18 16.31 -5.53 -3.29
N LYS A 19 15.98 -4.35 -3.79
CA LYS A 19 16.43 -3.88 -5.11
C LYS A 19 17.95 -3.83 -5.22
N LEU A 20 18.61 -3.33 -4.19
CA LEU A 20 20.07 -3.27 -4.13
C LEU A 20 20.67 -4.66 -4.12
N LEU A 21 20.22 -5.52 -3.20
CA LEU A 21 20.78 -6.87 -3.05
C LEU A 21 20.56 -7.75 -4.29
N HIS A 22 19.37 -7.71 -4.89
CA HIS A 22 19.12 -8.40 -6.16
C HIS A 22 20.04 -7.91 -7.28
N LYS A 23 20.27 -6.60 -7.40
CA LYS A 23 21.20 -6.05 -8.37
C LYS A 23 22.64 -6.50 -8.12
N MET A 24 23.06 -6.53 -6.86
CA MET A 24 24.42 -6.97 -6.50
C MET A 24 24.62 -8.47 -6.78
N LYS A 25 23.59 -9.29 -6.56
CA LYS A 25 23.59 -10.71 -6.93
C LYS A 25 23.68 -10.89 -8.44
N ASP A 26 22.80 -10.23 -9.20
CA ASP A 26 22.75 -10.31 -10.68
C ASP A 26 24.02 -9.82 -11.37
N SER A 27 24.70 -8.84 -10.77
CA SER A 27 25.95 -8.28 -11.31
C SER A 27 27.20 -9.04 -10.86
N GLY A 28 27.06 -10.07 -10.03
CA GLY A 28 28.17 -10.86 -9.52
C GLY A 28 28.99 -10.16 -8.42
N VAL A 29 28.55 -9.02 -7.89
CA VAL A 29 29.21 -8.34 -6.77
C VAL A 29 29.04 -9.13 -5.47
N LEU A 30 27.84 -9.69 -5.23
CA LEU A 30 27.53 -10.58 -4.12
C LEU A 30 26.87 -11.88 -4.63
N PRO A 31 27.62 -12.75 -5.33
CA PRO A 31 27.03 -13.91 -6.01
C PRO A 31 26.52 -14.98 -5.05
N LEU A 32 27.00 -15.00 -3.81
CA LEU A 32 26.62 -15.97 -2.78
C LEU A 32 25.38 -15.58 -1.97
N LEU A 33 24.69 -14.49 -2.32
CA LEU A 33 23.40 -14.18 -1.71
C LEU A 33 22.41 -15.31 -1.95
N SER A 34 21.69 -15.69 -0.89
CA SER A 34 20.72 -16.78 -0.90
C SER A 34 19.67 -16.61 -2.01
N ASP A 35 19.18 -17.73 -2.56
CA ASP A 35 18.05 -17.75 -3.50
C ASP A 35 16.73 -17.44 -2.81
N GLN A 36 16.70 -17.45 -1.47
CA GLN A 36 15.57 -16.99 -0.66
C GLN A 36 15.43 -15.46 -0.62
N LEU A 37 16.37 -14.73 -1.24
CA LEU A 37 16.25 -13.27 -1.31
C LEU A 37 14.97 -12.85 -2.03
N GLY A 38 14.10 -12.14 -1.31
CA GLY A 38 12.80 -11.69 -1.80
C GLY A 38 11.65 -12.66 -1.59
N GLU A 39 11.92 -13.92 -1.21
CA GLU A 39 10.88 -14.86 -0.84
C GLU A 39 10.28 -14.51 0.54
N LEU A 40 9.01 -14.87 0.75
CA LEU A 40 8.29 -14.64 2.00
C LEU A 40 8.39 -13.18 2.51
N SER A 41 8.37 -12.21 1.60
CA SER A 41 8.36 -10.79 1.98
C SER A 41 7.03 -10.44 2.62
N ARG A 42 7.03 -10.19 3.90
CA ARG A 42 5.84 -9.88 4.68
C ARG A 42 5.62 -8.38 4.78
N THR A 43 4.36 -7.99 4.84
CA THR A 43 3.89 -6.64 5.16
C THR A 43 2.98 -6.72 6.38
N ASN A 44 2.47 -5.60 6.84
CA ASN A 44 1.47 -5.55 7.90
C ASN A 44 0.04 -5.88 7.41
N SER A 45 -0.10 -6.42 6.21
CA SER A 45 -1.41 -6.74 5.57
C SER A 45 -2.38 -5.56 5.65
N GLU A 46 -1.87 -4.39 5.31
CA GLU A 46 -2.55 -3.11 5.49
C GLU A 46 -3.56 -2.85 4.38
N ALA A 47 -4.76 -2.39 4.79
CA ALA A 47 -5.78 -1.88 3.90
C ALA A 47 -6.26 -0.51 4.38
N LEU A 48 -6.31 0.46 3.46
CA LEU A 48 -6.88 1.78 3.71
C LEU A 48 -8.31 1.81 3.15
N THR A 49 -9.26 2.00 4.06
CA THR A 49 -10.66 2.22 3.70
C THR A 49 -11.10 3.59 4.20
N GLY A 50 -12.11 4.20 3.58
CA GLY A 50 -12.54 5.51 3.99
C GLY A 50 -13.99 5.82 3.64
N ALA A 51 -14.56 6.74 4.39
CA ALA A 51 -15.87 7.31 4.13
C ALA A 51 -15.73 8.79 3.77
N LEU A 52 -16.19 9.15 2.59
CA LEU A 52 -16.20 10.52 2.10
C LEU A 52 -17.54 11.17 2.42
N MET A 53 -17.55 12.12 3.35
CA MET A 53 -18.73 12.86 3.73
C MET A 53 -19.18 13.79 2.61
N LYS A 54 -20.50 13.88 2.39
CA LYS A 54 -21.05 14.78 1.39
C LYS A 54 -21.01 16.23 1.87
N ASN A 55 -21.51 16.46 3.05
CA ASN A 55 -21.45 17.74 3.77
C ASN A 55 -21.12 17.43 5.22
N THR A 56 -20.30 18.26 5.85
CA THR A 56 -20.01 18.16 7.27
C THR A 56 -19.59 19.50 7.82
N ASP A 57 -20.02 19.79 9.02
CA ASP A 57 -19.54 20.91 9.83
C ASP A 57 -18.30 20.52 10.65
N ILE A 58 -17.93 19.25 10.59
CA ILE A 58 -16.75 18.71 11.27
C ILE A 58 -15.57 18.69 10.29
N ASP A 59 -14.44 19.23 10.72
CA ASP A 59 -13.17 19.18 10.01
C ASP A 59 -12.37 17.94 10.50
N PHE A 60 -12.38 16.87 9.72
CA PHE A 60 -11.67 15.62 10.04
C PHE A 60 -10.16 15.71 9.88
N SER A 61 -9.61 16.80 9.35
CA SER A 61 -8.17 17.00 9.25
C SER A 61 -7.53 17.45 10.58
N GLN A 62 -8.32 17.75 11.59
CA GLN A 62 -7.84 18.25 12.89
C GLN A 62 -7.31 17.12 13.77
N GLY A 63 -6.15 17.34 14.39
CA GLY A 63 -5.51 16.43 15.32
C GLY A 63 -4.29 15.70 14.74
N SER A 64 -3.76 14.73 15.47
CA SER A 64 -2.61 13.93 15.04
C SER A 64 -2.99 12.96 13.92
N ALA A 65 -2.02 12.57 13.11
CA ALA A 65 -2.23 11.69 11.96
C ALA A 65 -2.87 10.35 12.37
N ILE A 66 -2.40 9.77 13.47
CA ILE A 66 -2.95 8.55 14.09
C ILE A 66 -3.12 8.84 15.57
N THR A 67 -4.30 8.60 16.14
CA THR A 67 -4.63 9.03 17.52
C THR A 67 -5.08 7.92 18.43
N SER A 68 -5.67 6.89 17.92
CA SER A 68 -6.27 5.79 18.67
C SER A 68 -6.23 4.52 17.86
N SER A 69 -6.52 3.43 18.53
CA SER A 69 -6.65 2.13 17.87
C SER A 69 -7.71 1.30 18.57
N PHE A 70 -8.29 0.36 17.86
CA PHE A 70 -9.13 -0.67 18.44
C PHE A 70 -8.94 -2.01 17.74
N PHE A 71 -9.25 -3.07 18.45
CA PHE A 71 -9.09 -4.45 18.02
C PHE A 71 -10.48 -5.09 17.98
N PRO A 72 -11.11 -5.23 16.79
CA PRO A 72 -12.38 -5.93 16.66
C PRO A 72 -12.26 -7.43 16.95
N ASP A 73 -11.08 -7.99 16.74
CA ASP A 73 -10.70 -9.38 17.04
C ASP A 73 -9.19 -9.44 17.34
N GLU A 74 -8.70 -10.64 17.68
CA GLU A 74 -7.28 -10.86 18.07
C GLU A 74 -6.27 -10.68 16.91
N HIS A 75 -6.73 -10.67 15.67
CA HIS A 75 -5.91 -10.59 14.48
C HIS A 75 -6.02 -9.27 13.73
N THR A 76 -6.99 -8.44 14.09
CA THR A 76 -7.28 -7.20 13.37
C THR A 76 -7.06 -5.98 14.26
N HIS A 77 -6.29 -5.04 13.73
CA HIS A 77 -6.00 -3.76 14.36
C HIS A 77 -6.47 -2.63 13.41
N ILE A 78 -7.31 -1.74 13.91
CA ILE A 78 -7.85 -0.62 13.13
C ILE A 78 -7.48 0.70 13.78
N GLU A 79 -6.93 1.61 12.99
CA GLU A 79 -6.56 2.95 13.40
C GLU A 79 -7.25 4.01 12.53
N PRO A 80 -7.83 5.07 13.12
CA PRO A 80 -8.25 6.23 12.36
C PRO A 80 -7.03 7.03 11.91
N VAL A 81 -6.97 7.32 10.63
CA VAL A 81 -5.89 8.08 10.00
C VAL A 81 -6.41 9.41 9.47
N ARG A 82 -5.59 10.45 9.60
CA ARG A 82 -5.89 11.80 9.09
C ARG A 82 -4.74 12.31 8.27
N TYR A 83 -5.10 13.03 7.22
CA TYR A 83 -4.18 13.91 6.52
C TYR A 83 -4.39 15.35 6.96
N GLY A 84 -3.32 16.10 7.07
CA GLY A 84 -3.38 17.52 7.40
C GLY A 84 -4.21 18.31 6.40
N LYS A 85 -4.79 19.40 6.86
CA LYS A 85 -5.60 20.31 6.03
C LYS A 85 -4.85 20.72 4.77
N GLY A 86 -5.51 20.63 3.62
CA GLY A 86 -4.93 20.92 2.31
C GLY A 86 -4.28 19.73 1.60
N SER A 87 -4.16 18.55 2.24
CA SER A 87 -3.64 17.33 1.61
C SER A 87 -4.65 16.70 0.62
N ASN A 88 -5.33 17.51 -0.14
CA ASN A 88 -6.48 17.13 -0.94
C ASN A 88 -6.15 16.21 -2.12
N LEU A 89 -4.93 16.31 -2.67
CA LEU A 89 -4.48 15.46 -3.77
C LEU A 89 -4.36 13.98 -3.39
N MET A 90 -4.28 13.66 -2.10
CA MET A 90 -4.33 12.27 -1.63
C MET A 90 -5.65 11.58 -2.01
N GLY A 91 -6.72 12.35 -2.20
CA GLY A 91 -8.00 11.86 -2.72
C GLY A 91 -7.93 11.23 -4.11
N LEU A 92 -6.90 11.52 -4.91
CA LEU A 92 -6.70 10.87 -6.22
C LEU A 92 -6.22 9.43 -6.11
N LEU A 93 -5.75 9.00 -4.94
CA LEU A 93 -5.34 7.62 -4.68
C LEU A 93 -6.51 6.72 -4.27
N GLN A 94 -7.69 7.28 -4.04
CA GLN A 94 -8.88 6.52 -3.64
C GLN A 94 -9.60 5.92 -4.85
N THR A 95 -10.33 4.86 -4.58
CA THR A 95 -11.18 4.20 -5.58
C THR A 95 -12.47 3.69 -4.94
N ILE A 96 -13.39 3.20 -5.75
CA ILE A 96 -14.63 2.58 -5.26
C ILE A 96 -14.25 1.27 -4.56
N MET A 97 -14.71 1.10 -3.32
CA MET A 97 -14.60 -0.18 -2.63
C MET A 97 -15.56 -1.19 -3.28
N THR A 98 -15.04 -2.34 -3.62
CA THR A 98 -15.80 -3.43 -4.22
C THR A 98 -15.48 -4.74 -3.53
N ASP A 99 -16.48 -5.58 -3.42
CA ASP A 99 -16.35 -6.91 -2.87
C ASP A 99 -15.88 -7.92 -3.93
N GLY A 100 -15.36 -9.06 -3.47
CA GLY A 100 -14.98 -10.18 -4.34
C GLY A 100 -13.81 -10.98 -3.81
N SER A 101 -13.94 -12.29 -3.87
CA SER A 101 -12.94 -13.27 -3.43
C SER A 101 -11.67 -13.31 -4.29
N SER A 102 -11.70 -12.76 -5.50
CA SER A 102 -10.55 -12.71 -6.39
C SER A 102 -10.37 -11.34 -7.03
N SER A 103 -9.14 -11.03 -7.46
CA SER A 103 -8.82 -9.78 -8.18
C SER A 103 -9.64 -9.61 -9.46
N LYS A 104 -9.93 -10.71 -10.16
CA LYS A 104 -10.76 -10.70 -11.37
C LYS A 104 -12.21 -10.32 -11.04
N LEU A 105 -12.76 -10.87 -9.97
CA LEU A 105 -14.12 -10.58 -9.53
C LEU A 105 -14.23 -9.13 -9.03
N ARG A 106 -13.30 -8.67 -8.18
CA ARG A 106 -13.25 -7.28 -7.72
C ARG A 106 -13.19 -6.28 -8.87
N ARG A 107 -12.36 -6.54 -9.89
CA ARG A 107 -12.27 -5.69 -11.09
C ARG A 107 -13.59 -5.66 -11.87
N LYS A 108 -14.29 -6.81 -12.01
CA LYS A 108 -15.60 -6.88 -12.64
C LYS A 108 -16.65 -6.07 -11.86
N GLN A 109 -16.67 -6.21 -10.52
CA GLN A 109 -17.57 -5.45 -9.66
C GLN A 109 -17.28 -3.95 -9.70
N TRP A 110 -16.00 -3.57 -9.77
CA TRP A 110 -15.60 -2.18 -9.91
C TRP A 110 -16.15 -1.55 -11.18
N TRP A 111 -16.00 -2.20 -12.33
CA TRP A 111 -16.58 -1.71 -13.58
C TRP A 111 -18.11 -1.65 -13.53
N LYS A 112 -18.76 -2.64 -12.93
CA LYS A 112 -20.21 -2.61 -12.72
C LYS A 112 -20.63 -1.41 -11.87
N ALA A 113 -19.97 -1.15 -10.76
CA ALA A 113 -20.25 -0.01 -9.89
C ALA A 113 -20.00 1.33 -10.59
N PHE A 114 -18.92 1.42 -11.35
CA PHE A 114 -18.54 2.58 -12.16
C PHE A 114 -19.66 2.98 -13.15
N PHE A 115 -20.17 2.03 -13.92
CA PHE A 115 -21.21 2.31 -14.91
C PHE A 115 -22.61 2.45 -14.29
N ALA A 116 -22.87 1.80 -13.16
CA ALA A 116 -24.17 1.89 -12.50
C ALA A 116 -24.41 3.23 -11.79
N ASN A 117 -23.33 3.91 -11.34
CA ASN A 117 -23.46 5.14 -10.60
C ASN A 117 -22.37 6.18 -10.96
N PRO A 118 -22.49 6.88 -12.08
CA PRO A 118 -21.51 7.90 -12.49
C PRO A 118 -21.41 9.08 -11.51
N TYR A 119 -22.47 9.33 -10.72
CA TYR A 119 -22.43 10.35 -9.68
C TYR A 119 -21.47 9.98 -8.52
N LEU A 120 -21.38 8.70 -8.19
CA LEU A 120 -20.41 8.21 -7.20
C LEU A 120 -18.97 8.50 -7.65
N LEU A 121 -18.67 8.26 -8.92
CA LEU A 121 -17.36 8.58 -9.49
C LEU A 121 -17.05 10.08 -9.41
N LYS A 122 -18.01 10.94 -9.78
CA LYS A 122 -17.85 12.39 -9.66
C LYS A 122 -17.51 12.82 -8.22
N ARG A 123 -18.15 12.17 -7.23
CA ARG A 123 -17.86 12.42 -5.81
C ARG A 123 -16.46 11.98 -5.40
N ILE A 124 -16.01 10.80 -5.85
CA ILE A 124 -14.68 10.27 -5.53
C ILE A 124 -13.59 11.12 -6.16
N LEU A 125 -13.79 11.61 -7.37
CA LEU A 125 -12.83 12.48 -8.06
C LEU A 125 -12.88 13.93 -7.59
N ASP A 126 -13.87 14.31 -6.79
CA ASP A 126 -13.94 15.64 -6.20
C ASP A 126 -13.02 15.75 -4.99
N VAL A 127 -11.80 16.17 -5.25
CA VAL A 127 -10.77 16.35 -4.20
C VAL A 127 -10.90 17.63 -3.39
N ARG A 128 -11.89 18.48 -3.66
CA ARG A 128 -12.08 19.75 -2.91
C ARG A 128 -12.35 19.45 -1.45
N LYS A 129 -11.53 20.04 -0.56
CA LYS A 129 -11.61 19.80 0.89
C LYS A 129 -11.62 18.30 1.26
N TRP A 130 -10.93 17.48 0.48
CA TRP A 130 -10.93 16.03 0.70
C TRP A 130 -10.42 15.67 2.09
N SER A 131 -9.31 16.27 2.53
CA SER A 131 -8.74 16.01 3.85
C SER A 131 -9.67 16.38 5.01
N GLU A 132 -10.50 17.42 4.82
CA GLU A 132 -11.41 17.91 5.86
C GLU A 132 -12.68 17.08 5.98
N ARG A 133 -13.08 16.35 4.93
CA ARG A 133 -14.35 15.61 4.86
C ARG A 133 -14.21 14.09 4.72
N THR A 134 -12.99 13.57 4.88
CA THR A 134 -12.74 12.12 4.75
C THR A 134 -12.35 11.54 6.10
N VAL A 135 -13.06 10.48 6.48
CA VAL A 135 -12.68 9.60 7.59
C VAL A 135 -11.99 8.39 7.00
N ILE A 136 -10.78 8.10 7.47
CA ILE A 136 -9.96 7.00 6.97
C ILE A 136 -9.73 6.01 8.09
N ALA A 137 -9.90 4.74 7.80
CA ALA A 137 -9.54 3.63 8.66
C ALA A 137 -8.39 2.85 8.03
N LEU A 138 -7.30 2.76 8.75
CA LEU A 138 -6.17 1.91 8.46
C LEU A 138 -6.40 0.57 9.16
N THR A 139 -6.62 -0.47 8.40
CA THR A 139 -6.83 -1.82 8.91
C THR A 139 -5.59 -2.65 8.66
N MET A 140 -5.00 -3.18 9.71
CA MET A 140 -3.86 -4.07 9.67
C MET A 140 -4.28 -5.43 10.22
N GLN A 141 -3.78 -6.50 9.62
CA GLN A 141 -4.09 -7.86 10.06
C GLN A 141 -2.80 -8.66 10.34
N ASN A 142 -2.81 -9.34 11.48
CA ASN A 142 -1.76 -10.30 11.84
C ASN A 142 -2.09 -11.66 11.24
N VAL A 143 -2.01 -11.75 9.90
CA VAL A 143 -2.21 -12.98 9.15
C VAL A 143 -0.92 -13.39 8.46
N ASP A 144 -0.70 -14.68 8.24
CA ASP A 144 0.48 -15.17 7.52
C ASP A 144 0.30 -14.92 6.00
N SER A 145 0.48 -13.66 5.64
CA SER A 145 0.41 -13.20 4.26
C SER A 145 1.79 -12.72 3.79
N TYR A 146 2.18 -13.13 2.62
CA TYR A 146 3.48 -12.75 2.04
C TYR A 146 3.38 -12.57 0.53
N ILE A 147 4.38 -11.93 -0.02
CA ILE A 147 4.60 -11.82 -1.45
C ILE A 147 6.02 -12.28 -1.78
N SER A 148 6.21 -12.84 -2.94
CA SER A 148 7.56 -13.11 -3.48
C SER A 148 7.97 -11.95 -4.37
N VAL A 149 9.14 -11.38 -4.09
CA VAL A 149 9.71 -10.27 -4.84
C VAL A 149 10.90 -10.76 -5.64
N LYS A 150 10.81 -10.68 -6.97
CA LYS A 150 11.84 -11.20 -7.88
C LYS A 150 12.28 -10.16 -8.89
N PRO A 151 13.55 -10.21 -9.34
CA PRO A 151 13.99 -9.36 -10.43
C PRO A 151 13.36 -9.82 -11.75
N LYS A 152 12.98 -8.85 -12.57
CA LYS A 152 12.49 -9.07 -13.92
C LYS A 152 13.18 -8.13 -14.89
N ARG A 153 13.57 -8.65 -16.04
CA ARG A 153 14.05 -7.86 -17.16
C ARG A 153 12.94 -7.70 -18.18
N SER A 154 12.67 -6.48 -18.57
CA SER A 154 11.67 -6.14 -19.59
C SER A 154 12.27 -5.16 -20.59
N TRP A 155 11.50 -4.76 -21.59
CA TRP A 155 11.87 -3.70 -22.54
C TRP A 155 12.24 -2.38 -21.82
N PHE A 156 11.62 -2.09 -20.66
CA PHE A 156 11.91 -0.92 -19.83
C PHE A 156 13.10 -1.13 -18.87
N GLY A 157 13.87 -2.18 -19.04
CA GLY A 157 15.04 -2.48 -18.22
C GLY A 157 14.76 -3.43 -17.06
N TRP A 158 15.68 -3.42 -16.11
CA TRP A 158 15.66 -4.25 -14.92
C TRP A 158 14.78 -3.60 -13.82
N HIS A 159 13.82 -4.34 -13.28
CA HIS A 159 12.96 -3.91 -12.19
C HIS A 159 12.58 -5.09 -11.28
N LEU A 160 12.10 -4.78 -10.08
CA LEU A 160 11.50 -5.80 -9.21
C LEU A 160 10.01 -5.95 -9.55
N THR A 161 9.54 -7.17 -9.52
CA THR A 161 8.11 -7.52 -9.61
C THR A 161 7.74 -8.32 -8.37
N SER A 162 6.49 -8.19 -7.93
CA SER A 162 5.93 -9.03 -6.88
C SER A 162 4.93 -10.01 -7.49
N THR A 163 4.94 -11.21 -6.98
CA THR A 163 3.90 -12.22 -7.25
C THR A 163 3.26 -12.57 -5.93
N ASN A 164 1.93 -12.54 -5.87
CA ASN A 164 1.23 -13.23 -4.81
C ASN A 164 1.37 -14.71 -5.12
N ASP A 165 1.82 -15.48 -4.17
CA ASP A 165 1.72 -16.93 -4.30
C ASP A 165 0.21 -17.26 -4.23
N PRO A 166 -0.36 -17.88 -5.24
CA PRO A 166 -1.74 -18.30 -5.17
C PRO A 166 -1.78 -19.56 -4.33
N ASP A 167 -2.32 -19.53 -3.13
CA ASP A 167 -2.92 -20.70 -2.51
C ASP A 167 -4.24 -21.02 -3.18
#